data_69479a83bbf67051ec18f409acfd4630
#
_entry.id   69479a83bbf67051ec18f409acfd4630
#
_cell.length_a   1.000
_cell.length_b   1.000
_cell.length_c   1.000
_cell.angle_alpha   90.00
_cell.angle_beta   90.00
_cell.angle_gamma   90.00
#
_symmetry.space_group_name_H-M   'P 1'
#
loop_
_entity.id
_entity.type
_entity.pdbx_description
1 polymer ?
#
loop_
_entity_poly.entity_id
_entity_poly.type
_entity_poly.pdbx_seq_one_letter_code
_entity_poly.pdbx_strand_id
1 'polypeptide(L)' 'MNLVEALIGLDEGTLTEEQEIELFQALVDSGLAWQLQGRIGRQAADMIGAGLVTR' A
#
# COMPACT_ATOMS: atom_id res chain seq x y z
N MET A 1 -1.90 -8.90 9.61
CA MET A 1 -2.57 -7.61 9.32
C MET A 1 -3.85 -7.88 8.56
N ASN A 2 -4.96 -7.27 9.00
CA ASN A 2 -6.21 -7.33 8.26
C ASN A 2 -6.20 -6.25 7.17
N LEU A 3 -6.37 -6.65 5.92
CA LEU A 3 -6.26 -5.74 4.78
C LEU A 3 -7.30 -4.60 4.84
N VAL A 4 -8.53 -4.93 5.22
CA VAL A 4 -9.61 -3.93 5.32
C VAL A 4 -9.29 -2.89 6.38
N GLU A 5 -8.85 -3.34 7.56
CA GLU A 5 -8.46 -2.42 8.65
C GLU A 5 -7.26 -1.58 8.26
N ALA A 6 -6.29 -2.17 7.55
CA ALA A 6 -5.12 -1.43 7.10
C ALA A 6 -5.48 -0.35 6.08
N LEU A 7 -6.41 -0.65 5.17
CA LEU A 7 -6.89 0.34 4.20
C LEU A 7 -7.63 1.48 4.88
N ILE A 8 -8.43 1.18 5.92
CA ILE A 8 -9.10 2.20 6.73
C ILE A 8 -8.06 3.06 7.44
N GLY A 9 -7.04 2.44 8.04
CA GLY A 9 -5.97 3.17 8.70
C GLY A 9 -5.20 4.07 7.75
N LEU A 10 -4.98 3.63 6.54
CA LEU A 10 -4.33 4.44 5.51
C LEU A 10 -5.16 5.69 5.20
N ASP A 11 -6.47 5.51 5.02
CA ASP A 11 -7.38 6.61 4.71
C ASP A 11 -7.47 7.61 5.87
N GLU A 12 -7.45 7.12 7.10
CA GLU A 12 -7.50 7.94 8.30
C GLU A 12 -6.15 8.56 8.67
N GLY A 13 -5.06 8.07 8.07
CA GLY A 13 -3.71 8.55 8.38
C GLY A 13 -3.18 8.03 9.70
N THR A 14 -3.64 6.87 10.17
CA THR A 14 -3.23 6.30 11.45
C THR A 14 -2.15 5.24 11.35
N LEU A 15 -1.73 4.88 10.14
CA LEU A 15 -0.66 3.89 9.95
C LEU A 15 0.71 4.51 10.16
N THR A 16 1.62 3.73 10.75
CA THR A 16 3.03 4.09 10.78
C THR A 16 3.63 3.87 9.39
N GLU A 17 4.80 4.43 9.16
CA GLU A 17 5.51 4.22 7.89
C GLU A 17 5.75 2.74 7.61
N GLU A 18 6.18 1.99 8.63
CA GLU A 18 6.40 0.55 8.50
C GLU A 18 5.11 -0.19 8.12
N GLN A 19 4.00 0.20 8.73
CA GLN A 19 2.71 -0.40 8.43
C GLN A 19 2.27 -0.08 7.00
N GLU A 20 2.52 1.12 6.53
CA GLU A 20 2.22 1.49 5.15
C GLU A 20 3.04 0.67 4.16
N ILE A 21 4.33 0.51 4.43
CA ILE A 21 5.21 -0.29 3.57
C ILE A 21 4.72 -1.74 3.52
N GLU A 22 4.40 -2.30 4.66
CA GLU A 22 3.88 -3.67 4.75
C GLU A 22 2.56 -3.82 4.00
N LEU A 23 1.66 -2.86 4.15
CA LEU A 23 0.38 -2.86 3.44
C LEU A 23 0.61 -2.80 1.93
N PHE A 24 1.43 -1.88 1.46
CA PHE A 24 1.66 -1.73 0.02
C PHE A 24 2.41 -2.92 -0.57
N GLN A 25 3.31 -3.53 0.20
CA GLN A 25 3.95 -4.76 -0.26
C GLN A 25 2.92 -5.87 -0.47
N ALA A 26 1.97 -6.02 0.45
CA ALA A 26 0.90 -7.00 0.32
C ALA A 26 -0.01 -6.68 -0.87
N LEU A 27 -0.33 -5.41 -1.09
CA LEU A 27 -1.14 -4.99 -2.22
C LEU A 27 -0.45 -5.27 -3.56
N VAL A 28 0.84 -5.02 -3.63
CA VAL A 28 1.63 -5.28 -4.84
C VAL A 28 1.74 -6.79 -5.10
N ASP A 29 2.06 -7.56 -4.06
CA ASP A 29 2.23 -9.00 -4.18
C ASP A 29 0.95 -9.71 -4.64
N SER A 30 -0.20 -9.23 -4.17
CA SER A 30 -1.49 -9.81 -4.54
C SER A 30 -2.04 -9.28 -5.87
N GLY A 31 -1.43 -8.22 -6.42
CA GLY A 31 -1.92 -7.54 -7.61
C GLY A 31 -3.04 -6.55 -7.37
N LEU A 32 -3.53 -6.44 -6.13
CA LEU A 32 -4.63 -5.54 -5.80
C LEU A 32 -4.28 -4.07 -5.99
N ALA A 33 -3.00 -3.70 -5.82
CA ALA A 33 -2.57 -2.33 -6.01
C ALA A 33 -2.93 -1.80 -7.41
N TRP A 34 -2.90 -2.68 -8.40
CA TRP A 34 -3.16 -2.32 -9.80
C TRP A 34 -4.64 -2.40 -10.17
N GLN A 35 -5.44 -3.03 -9.32
CA GLN A 35 -6.89 -3.10 -9.49
C GLN A 35 -7.60 -1.97 -8.77
N LEU A 36 -7.04 -1.50 -7.67
CA LEU A 36 -7.56 -0.35 -6.94
C LEU A 36 -7.15 0.92 -7.68
N GLN A 37 -8.12 1.78 -7.95
CA GLN A 37 -7.90 2.95 -8.80
C GLN A 37 -7.35 4.15 -8.04
N GLY A 38 -6.74 5.06 -8.77
CA GLY A 38 -6.35 6.36 -8.28
C GLY A 38 -5.14 6.34 -7.37
N ARG A 39 -5.32 6.86 -6.16
CA ARG A 39 -4.23 7.09 -5.22
C ARG A 39 -3.42 5.85 -4.87
N ILE A 40 -4.09 4.71 -4.70
CA ILE A 40 -3.42 3.47 -4.27
C ILE A 40 -2.40 3.01 -5.31
N GLY A 41 -2.79 2.94 -6.57
CA GLY A 41 -1.89 2.52 -7.64
C GLY A 41 -0.70 3.46 -7.79
N ARG A 42 -0.95 4.77 -7.72
CA ARG A 42 0.12 5.76 -7.83
C ARG A 42 1.08 5.69 -6.65
N GLN A 43 0.55 5.55 -5.45
CA GLN A 43 1.38 5.45 -4.26
C GLN A 43 2.22 4.17 -4.28
N ALA A 44 1.64 3.05 -4.72
CA ALA A 44 2.38 1.80 -4.88
C ALA A 44 3.55 1.98 -5.87
N ALA A 45 3.30 2.61 -7.00
CA ALA A 45 4.34 2.88 -7.98
C ALA A 45 5.45 3.77 -7.42
N ASP A 46 5.09 4.79 -6.66
CA ASP A 46 6.05 5.67 -6.01
C ASP A 46 6.91 4.91 -5.01
N MET A 47 6.31 4.04 -4.23
CA MET A 47 7.03 3.25 -3.23
C MET A 47 7.97 2.23 -3.88
N ILE A 48 7.58 1.66 -5.00
CA ILE A 48 8.46 0.78 -5.77
C ILE A 48 9.65 1.59 -6.30
N GLY A 49 9.39 2.76 -6.87
CA GLY A 49 10.44 3.63 -7.37
C GLY A 49 11.41 4.09 -6.29
N ALA A 50 10.92 4.26 -5.07
CA ALA A 50 11.75 4.64 -3.92
C ALA A 50 12.49 3.46 -3.28
N GLY A 51 12.23 2.23 -3.72
CA GLY A 51 12.85 1.03 -3.16
C GLY A 51 12.25 0.55 -1.85
N LEU A 52 11.11 1.10 -1.44
CA LEU A 52 10.44 0.73 -0.19
C LEU A 52 9.63 -0.56 -0.35
N VAL A 53 9.13 -0.81 -1.54
CA VAL A 53 8.32 -1.98 -1.88
C VAL A 53 8.93 -2.60 -3.14
N THR A 54 8.92 -3.92 -3.21
CA THR A 54 9.43 -4.65 -4.38
C THR A 54 8.27 -5.23 -5.19
N ARG A 55 8.46 -5.24 -6.48
CA ARG A 55 7.49 -5.75 -7.43
C ARG A 55 7.49 -7.25 -7.50
#